data_6bb11e78feb42fde45cf849a5c88d478
#
_entry.id   6bb11e78feb42fde45cf849a5c88d478
#
_cell.length_a   1.000
_cell.length_b   1.000
_cell.length_c   1.000
_cell.angle_alpha   90.00
_cell.angle_beta   90.00
_cell.angle_gamma   90.00
#
_symmetry.space_group_name_H-M   'P 1'
#
loop_
_entity.id
_entity.type
_entity.pdbx_description
1 polymer ?
#
loop_
_entity_poly.entity_id
_entity_poly.type
_entity_poly.pdbx_seq_one_letter_code
_entity_poly.pdbx_strand_id
1 'polypeptide(L)'
;MSMQDGKDYVYLVWKCTSNRRQYIVGQLSKNGQYEFCYCKEFKEAMENGFTPLISFAKSDIVYKSEGLFPAFSSRLPDRKRKDINKILKRYGLDKYDAYELLKRSGAKLPIDNLQFVDPILNFQESFEKIFYVAGVRHYLGCEGDNCSE
;
A
#
# COMPACT_ATOMS: atom_id res chain seq x y z
N MET A 1 21.30 -5.44 -3.22
CA MET A 1 20.78 -5.65 -3.12
C MET A 1 20.40 -5.83 -2.69
N SER A 2 20.56 -5.81 -2.48
CA SER A 2 20.10 -6.03 -2.14
C SER A 2 19.61 -6.35 -1.58
N MET A 3 19.84 -6.18 -1.18
CA MET A 3 19.23 -6.58 -0.74
C MET A 3 18.42 -6.58 -0.54
N GLN A 4 18.39 -5.99 -0.54
CA GLN A 4 17.35 -6.16 -0.46
C GLN A 4 16.82 -6.87 -0.96
N ASP A 5 17.41 -6.92 -1.15
CA ASP A 5 17.23 -7.69 -1.65
C ASP A 5 16.10 -8.61 -1.86
N GLY A 6 15.52 -8.95 -2.34
CA GLY A 6 14.41 -9.84 -2.49
C GLY A 6 13.11 -9.35 -1.90
N LYS A 7 13.18 -8.29 -1.16
CA LYS A 7 12.00 -7.74 -0.50
C LYS A 7 11.25 -6.79 -1.42
N ASP A 8 9.95 -6.99 -1.48
CA ASP A 8 9.07 -6.17 -2.30
C ASP A 8 8.06 -5.50 -1.40
N TYR A 9 7.76 -4.25 -1.64
CA TYR A 9 6.82 -3.54 -0.78
C TYR A 9 6.10 -2.43 -1.53
N VAL A 10 4.95 -2.06 -0.99
CA VAL A 10 4.16 -0.92 -1.48
C VAL A 10 3.68 -0.13 -0.27
N TYR A 11 3.36 1.12 -0.48
CA TYR A 11 2.83 1.97 0.58
C TYR A 11 1.33 2.07 0.47
N LEU A 12 0.66 2.10 1.63
CA LEU A 12 -0.76 2.40 1.70
C LEU A 12 -0.88 3.89 1.96
N VAL A 13 -1.53 4.59 1.06
CA VAL A 13 -1.68 6.04 1.11
C VAL A 13 -3.13 6.39 1.34
N TRP A 14 -3.38 7.32 2.26
CA TRP A 14 -4.71 7.83 2.54
C TRP A 14 -4.76 9.31 2.18
N LYS A 15 -5.79 9.69 1.43
CA LYS A 15 -5.97 11.08 1.05
C LYS A 15 -7.04 11.71 1.93
N CYS A 16 -6.65 12.77 2.62
CA CYS A 16 -7.58 13.50 3.47
C CYS A 16 -8.43 14.42 2.61
N THR A 17 -9.75 14.35 2.79
CA THR A 17 -10.64 15.15 1.97
C THR A 17 -10.69 16.60 2.42
N SER A 18 -10.47 16.87 3.70
CA SER A 18 -10.60 18.22 4.19
C SER A 18 -9.41 19.11 3.84
N ASN A 19 -8.20 18.58 3.90
CA ASN A 19 -7.01 19.37 3.57
C ASN A 19 -6.35 18.96 2.26
N ARG A 20 -6.88 17.90 1.61
CA ARG A 20 -6.39 17.36 0.35
C ARG A 20 -4.98 16.82 0.40
N ARG A 21 -4.43 16.62 1.58
CA ARG A 21 -3.11 16.05 1.72
C ARG A 21 -3.17 14.54 1.68
N GLN A 22 -2.08 13.93 1.26
CA GLN A 22 -1.95 12.49 1.24
C GLN A 22 -0.97 12.09 2.32
N TYR A 23 -1.28 10.99 2.99
CA TYR A 23 -0.44 10.49 4.08
C TYR A 23 -0.07 9.05 3.80
N ILE A 24 1.19 8.71 3.97
CA ILE A 24 1.62 7.33 3.87
C ILE A 24 1.35 6.71 5.23
N VAL A 25 0.27 5.97 5.31
CA VAL A 25 -0.18 5.45 6.61
C VAL A 25 0.31 4.04 6.89
N GLY A 26 0.71 3.28 5.86
CA GLY A 26 1.14 1.92 6.09
C GLY A 26 2.05 1.41 5.01
N GLN A 27 2.62 0.23 5.27
CA GLN A 27 3.50 -0.43 4.33
C GLN A 27 3.16 -1.90 4.29
N LEU A 28 2.94 -2.40 3.09
CA LEU A 28 2.69 -3.81 2.84
C LEU A 28 3.92 -4.37 2.14
N SER A 29 4.50 -5.41 2.70
CA SER A 29 5.68 -6.02 2.10
C SER A 29 5.47 -7.50 1.89
N LYS A 30 6.22 -8.04 0.95
CA LYS A 30 6.18 -9.45 0.63
C LYS A 30 7.61 -9.97 0.61
N ASN A 31 7.93 -10.86 1.52
CA ASN A 31 9.25 -11.43 1.62
C ASN A 31 9.12 -12.83 2.21
N GLY A 32 8.68 -13.77 1.36
CA GLY A 32 8.33 -15.08 1.84
C GLY A 32 6.92 -15.12 2.37
N GLN A 33 6.53 -14.12 3.10
CA GLN A 33 5.17 -13.96 3.57
C GLN A 33 4.83 -12.49 3.52
N TYR A 34 3.54 -12.17 3.72
CA TYR A 34 3.10 -10.79 3.70
C TYR A 34 3.18 -10.19 5.09
N GLU A 35 3.58 -8.92 5.14
CA GLU A 35 3.64 -8.18 6.39
C GLU A 35 3.05 -6.81 6.17
N PHE A 36 2.31 -6.33 7.15
CA PHE A 36 1.75 -5.00 7.12
C PHE A 36 1.99 -4.31 8.44
N CYS A 37 2.40 -3.05 8.39
CA CYS A 37 2.54 -2.22 9.58
C CYS A 37 2.17 -0.79 9.21
N TYR A 38 1.75 -0.03 10.22
CA TYR A 38 1.49 1.38 10.02
C TYR A 38 2.80 2.15 10.03
N CYS A 39 2.82 3.25 9.31
CA CYS A 39 3.99 4.07 9.16
C CYS A 39 3.90 5.33 10.02
N LYS A 40 4.96 6.11 9.96
CA LYS A 40 5.08 7.28 10.83
C LYS A 40 3.94 8.29 10.66
N GLU A 41 3.44 8.45 9.46
CA GLU A 41 2.38 9.42 9.21
C GLU A 41 1.01 8.96 9.65
N PHE A 42 0.92 7.74 10.17
CA PHE A 42 -0.34 7.20 10.67
C PHE A 42 -0.97 8.12 11.72
N LYS A 43 -0.15 8.60 12.64
CA LYS A 43 -0.66 9.44 13.72
C LYS A 43 -1.21 10.75 13.20
N GLU A 44 -0.48 11.38 12.31
CA GLU A 44 -0.92 12.64 11.75
C GLU A 44 -2.18 12.43 10.92
N ALA A 45 -2.24 11.32 10.20
CA ALA A 45 -3.45 11.00 9.44
C ALA A 45 -4.65 10.87 10.36
N MET A 46 -4.48 10.20 11.50
CA MET A 46 -5.58 10.05 12.45
C MET A 46 -6.05 11.40 12.97
N GLU A 47 -5.13 12.31 13.17
CA GLU A 47 -5.50 13.66 13.63
C GLU A 47 -6.33 14.39 12.60
N ASN A 48 -6.28 13.94 11.36
CA ASN A 48 -7.00 14.57 10.26
C ASN A 48 -8.17 13.72 9.74
N GLY A 49 -8.58 12.72 10.51
CA GLY A 49 -9.78 11.98 10.20
C GLY A 49 -9.60 10.52 9.78
N PHE A 50 -8.37 10.07 9.64
CA PHE A 50 -8.14 8.68 9.30
C PHE A 50 -8.46 7.78 10.49
N THR A 51 -9.10 6.65 10.22
CA THR A 51 -9.33 5.66 11.27
C THR A 51 -8.58 4.39 10.91
N PRO A 52 -8.03 3.70 11.92
CA PRO A 52 -7.34 2.45 11.65
C PRO A 52 -8.25 1.46 10.94
N LEU A 53 -7.66 0.66 10.07
CA LEU A 53 -8.41 -0.38 9.39
C LEU A 53 -8.89 -1.40 10.41
N ILE A 54 -10.10 -1.90 10.20
CA ILE A 54 -10.71 -2.82 11.15
C ILE A 54 -9.83 -4.03 11.40
N SER A 55 -9.25 -4.57 10.34
CA SER A 55 -8.40 -5.77 10.46
C SER A 55 -7.06 -5.47 11.10
N PHE A 56 -6.68 -4.22 11.21
CA PHE A 56 -5.38 -3.82 11.73
C PHE A 56 -5.57 -2.74 12.78
N ALA A 57 -6.22 -3.13 13.87
CA ALA A 57 -6.61 -2.16 14.88
C ALA A 57 -5.45 -1.61 15.69
N LYS A 58 -4.38 -2.39 15.84
CA LYS A 58 -3.23 -1.96 16.62
C LYS A 58 -2.16 -1.38 15.72
N SER A 59 -1.62 -0.25 16.12
CA SER A 59 -0.64 0.46 15.29
C SER A 59 0.80 0.14 15.65
N ASP A 60 1.02 -0.61 16.70
CA ASP A 60 2.38 -0.84 17.21
C ASP A 60 2.89 -2.26 16.95
N ILE A 61 2.22 -3.00 16.08
CA ILE A 61 2.67 -4.36 15.76
C ILE A 61 2.80 -4.52 14.26
N VAL A 62 3.49 -5.59 13.87
CA VAL A 62 3.61 -5.99 12.47
C VAL A 62 2.68 -7.18 12.25
N TYR A 63 1.74 -7.04 11.36
CA TYR A 63 0.82 -8.11 11.00
C TYR A 63 1.46 -8.98 9.95
N LYS A 64 1.31 -10.30 10.07
CA LYS A 64 1.92 -11.25 9.15
C LYS A 64 0.89 -12.23 8.63
N SER A 65 1.07 -12.67 7.40
CA SER A 65 0.15 -13.62 6.79
C SER A 65 0.86 -14.33 5.63
N GLU A 66 0.55 -15.60 5.46
CA GLU A 66 1.09 -16.35 4.35
C GLU A 66 0.47 -15.91 3.03
N GLY A 67 -0.80 -15.56 3.06
CA GLY A 67 -1.48 -15.04 1.87
C GLY A 67 -1.74 -13.57 2.02
N LEU A 68 -2.10 -12.94 0.91
CA LEU A 68 -2.43 -11.52 0.95
C LEU A 68 -3.61 -11.32 1.90
N PHE A 69 -3.49 -10.29 2.74
CA PHE A 69 -4.53 -10.01 3.73
C PHE A 69 -5.89 -9.81 3.07
N PRO A 70 -6.94 -10.44 3.60
CA PRO A 70 -8.28 -10.27 3.01
C PRO A 70 -8.72 -8.81 2.91
N ALA A 71 -8.30 -7.98 3.87
CA ALA A 71 -8.64 -6.56 3.83
C ALA A 71 -8.15 -5.90 2.55
N PHE A 72 -7.09 -6.43 1.97
CA PHE A 72 -6.51 -5.87 0.76
C PHE A 72 -6.95 -6.63 -0.48
N SER A 73 -7.01 -7.96 -0.40
CA SER A 73 -7.41 -8.74 -1.56
C SER A 73 -8.87 -8.49 -1.93
N SER A 74 -9.70 -8.13 -0.98
CA SER A 74 -11.11 -7.84 -1.26
C SER A 74 -11.29 -6.58 -2.08
N ARG A 75 -10.24 -5.78 -2.21
CA ARG A 75 -10.29 -4.55 -3.02
C ARG A 75 -9.98 -4.83 -4.49
N LEU A 76 -9.65 -6.06 -4.81
CA LEU A 76 -9.26 -6.43 -6.16
C LEU A 76 -10.43 -7.11 -6.88
N PRO A 77 -10.44 -7.07 -8.23
CA PRO A 77 -11.47 -7.80 -8.95
C PRO A 77 -11.33 -9.29 -8.69
N ASP A 78 -12.49 -9.95 -8.63
CA ASP A 78 -12.53 -11.39 -8.40
C ASP A 78 -11.95 -12.11 -9.62
N ARG A 79 -11.13 -13.13 -9.37
CA ARG A 79 -10.55 -13.90 -10.46
C ARG A 79 -11.59 -14.61 -11.29
N LYS A 80 -12.80 -14.73 -10.80
CA LYS A 80 -13.89 -15.39 -11.52
C LYS A 80 -14.69 -14.43 -12.38
N ARG A 81 -14.34 -13.14 -12.38
CA ARG A 81 -15.05 -12.19 -13.25
C ARG A 81 -14.90 -12.59 -14.72
N LYS A 82 -15.97 -12.37 -15.46
CA LYS A 82 -15.92 -12.71 -16.87
C LYS A 82 -14.90 -11.90 -17.66
N ASP A 83 -14.69 -10.64 -17.25
CA ASP A 83 -13.76 -9.77 -17.94
C ASP A 83 -12.38 -9.71 -17.29
N ILE A 84 -12.08 -10.71 -16.46
CA ILE A 84 -10.82 -10.66 -15.71
C ILE A 84 -9.60 -10.62 -16.63
N ASN A 85 -9.64 -11.32 -17.75
CA ASN A 85 -8.50 -11.33 -18.66
C ASN A 85 -8.25 -9.95 -19.27
N LYS A 86 -9.29 -9.20 -19.54
CA LYS A 86 -9.13 -7.83 -20.02
C LYS A 86 -8.50 -6.95 -18.97
N ILE A 87 -8.93 -7.13 -17.73
CA ILE A 87 -8.39 -6.34 -16.62
C ILE A 87 -6.91 -6.67 -16.45
N LEU A 88 -6.55 -7.96 -16.48
CA LEU A 88 -5.17 -8.35 -16.32
C LEU A 88 -4.29 -7.77 -17.42
N LYS A 89 -4.77 -7.81 -18.65
CA LYS A 89 -4.00 -7.26 -19.76
C LYS A 89 -3.77 -5.76 -19.60
N ARG A 90 -4.78 -5.07 -19.09
CA ARG A 90 -4.65 -3.62 -18.86
C ARG A 90 -3.47 -3.33 -17.96
N TYR A 91 -3.17 -4.22 -17.02
CA TYR A 91 -2.07 -4.04 -16.09
C TYR A 91 -0.83 -4.86 -16.46
N GLY A 92 -0.81 -5.41 -17.67
CA GLY A 92 0.38 -6.12 -18.14
C GLY A 92 0.59 -7.47 -17.51
N LEU A 93 -0.49 -8.12 -17.09
CA LEU A 93 -0.39 -9.42 -16.43
C LEU A 93 -0.94 -10.53 -17.34
N ASP A 94 -0.24 -11.65 -17.36
CA ASP A 94 -0.67 -12.80 -18.12
C ASP A 94 -1.62 -13.69 -17.34
N LYS A 95 -1.49 -13.68 -16.03
CA LYS A 95 -2.34 -14.49 -15.17
C LYS A 95 -2.63 -13.73 -13.89
N TYR A 96 -3.61 -14.21 -13.16
CA TYR A 96 -4.03 -13.54 -11.92
C TYR A 96 -2.95 -13.69 -10.86
N ASP A 97 -2.49 -12.55 -10.39
CA ASP A 97 -1.53 -12.47 -9.29
C ASP A 97 -2.00 -11.32 -8.44
N ALA A 98 -2.54 -11.64 -7.27
CA ALA A 98 -3.17 -10.62 -6.43
C ALA A 98 -2.22 -9.50 -6.06
N TYR A 99 -1.01 -9.85 -5.65
CA TYR A 99 -0.06 -8.83 -5.22
C TYR A 99 0.35 -7.92 -6.37
N GLU A 100 0.66 -8.52 -7.54
CA GLU A 100 1.02 -7.72 -8.71
C GLU A 100 -0.13 -6.84 -9.15
N LEU A 101 -1.33 -7.38 -9.11
CA LEU A 101 -2.50 -6.60 -9.48
C LEU A 101 -2.69 -5.42 -8.52
N LEU A 102 -2.49 -5.67 -7.23
CA LEU A 102 -2.59 -4.62 -6.24
C LEU A 102 -1.56 -3.53 -6.47
N LYS A 103 -0.32 -3.94 -6.75
CA LYS A 103 0.76 -2.98 -7.01
C LYS A 103 0.46 -2.10 -8.21
N ARG A 104 0.01 -2.72 -9.29
CA ARG A 104 -0.15 -2.02 -10.56
C ARG A 104 -1.42 -1.20 -10.63
N SER A 105 -2.48 -1.67 -10.00
CA SER A 105 -3.76 -0.97 -10.02
C SER A 105 -3.93 0.02 -8.89
N GLY A 106 -3.18 -0.17 -7.80
CA GLY A 106 -3.36 0.63 -6.60
C GLY A 106 -4.49 0.15 -5.72
N ALA A 107 -5.26 -0.82 -6.18
CA ALA A 107 -6.39 -1.39 -5.44
C ALA A 107 -7.34 -0.30 -4.92
N LYS A 108 -7.58 0.71 -5.73
CA LYS A 108 -8.47 1.82 -5.36
C LYS A 108 -9.92 1.41 -5.36
N LEU A 109 -10.67 1.97 -4.43
CA LEU A 109 -12.13 1.83 -4.41
C LEU A 109 -12.75 3.22 -4.37
N PRO A 110 -13.88 3.40 -5.06
CA PRO A 110 -14.51 4.72 -5.04
C PRO A 110 -15.10 5.10 -3.68
N ILE A 111 -15.24 4.13 -2.79
CA ILE A 111 -15.90 4.38 -1.51
C ILE A 111 -14.95 4.87 -0.41
N ASP A 112 -13.65 4.82 -0.65
CA ASP A 112 -12.71 5.32 0.35
C ASP A 112 -11.56 6.02 -0.35
N ASN A 113 -10.68 6.59 0.44
CA ASN A 113 -9.58 7.39 -0.08
C ASN A 113 -8.24 6.69 0.06
N LEU A 114 -8.26 5.37 0.00
CA LEU A 114 -7.06 4.57 0.14
C LEU A 114 -6.59 4.07 -1.21
N GLN A 115 -5.27 4.00 -1.36
CA GLN A 115 -4.69 3.36 -2.52
C GLN A 115 -3.29 2.87 -2.16
N PHE A 116 -2.83 1.88 -2.90
CA PHE A 116 -1.47 1.42 -2.76
C PHE A 116 -0.60 2.08 -3.82
N VAL A 117 0.61 2.42 -3.44
CA VAL A 117 1.57 3.05 -4.34
C VAL A 117 2.85 2.25 -4.32
N ASP A 118 3.29 1.83 -5.51
CA ASP A 118 4.55 1.13 -5.67
C ASP A 118 5.62 2.18 -5.93
N PRO A 119 6.54 2.40 -5.00
CA PRO A 119 7.54 3.45 -5.20
C PRO A 119 8.41 3.22 -6.43
N ILE A 120 8.56 1.97 -6.85
CA ILE A 120 9.40 1.68 -8.00
C ILE A 120 8.66 1.87 -9.30
N LEU A 121 7.48 1.24 -9.44
CA LEU A 121 6.73 1.33 -10.69
C LEU A 121 6.22 2.74 -10.95
N ASN A 122 5.93 3.48 -9.91
CA ASN A 122 5.35 4.81 -10.06
C ASN A 122 6.38 5.91 -9.89
N PHE A 123 7.65 5.57 -9.94
CA PHE A 123 8.70 6.54 -9.68
C PHE A 123 8.58 7.77 -10.58
N GLN A 124 8.42 7.57 -11.87
CA GLN A 124 8.36 8.68 -12.81
C GLN A 124 7.13 9.55 -12.60
N GLU A 125 6.01 8.92 -12.33
CA GLU A 125 4.75 9.66 -12.24
C GLU A 125 4.48 10.20 -10.85
N SER A 126 4.89 9.46 -9.85
CA SER A 126 4.49 9.75 -8.48
C SER A 126 5.62 10.17 -7.58
N PHE A 127 6.82 10.18 -8.11
CA PHE A 127 8.00 10.50 -7.32
C PHE A 127 7.81 11.78 -6.51
N GLU A 128 7.47 12.85 -7.18
CA GLU A 128 7.30 14.12 -6.50
C GLU A 128 6.15 14.10 -5.51
N LYS A 129 5.08 13.43 -5.88
CA LYS A 129 3.94 13.33 -5.00
C LYS A 129 4.29 12.61 -3.71
N ILE A 130 4.96 11.49 -3.85
CA ILE A 130 5.32 10.69 -2.69
C ILE A 130 6.27 11.44 -1.78
N PHE A 131 7.29 12.00 -2.34
CA PHE A 131 8.26 12.75 -1.54
C PHE A 131 7.67 14.01 -0.95
N TYR A 132 6.86 14.68 -1.73
CA TYR A 132 6.23 15.91 -1.27
C TYR A 132 5.30 15.64 -0.11
N VAL A 133 4.46 14.65 -0.24
CA VAL A 133 3.46 14.32 0.77
C VAL A 133 4.12 13.82 2.05
N ALA A 134 5.00 12.87 1.90
CA ALA A 134 5.61 12.23 3.07
C ALA A 134 6.75 13.05 3.64
N GLY A 135 7.34 13.88 2.80
CA GLY A 135 8.61 14.48 3.16
C GLY A 135 9.68 13.44 3.03
N VAL A 136 10.80 13.82 2.46
CA VAL A 136 11.86 12.85 2.21
C VAL A 136 12.30 12.15 3.48
N ARG A 137 12.42 12.91 4.54
CA ARG A 137 12.85 12.34 5.81
C ARG A 137 11.88 11.30 6.34
N HIS A 138 10.59 11.61 6.29
CA HIS A 138 9.58 10.69 6.78
C HIS A 138 9.54 9.43 5.97
N TYR A 139 9.64 9.60 4.69
CA TYR A 139 9.62 8.49 3.78
C TYR A 139 10.71 7.49 4.13
N LEU A 140 11.92 7.98 4.28
CA LEU A 140 13.03 7.12 4.61
C LEU A 140 12.90 6.53 6.01
N GLY A 141 12.42 7.34 6.93
CA GLY A 141 12.25 6.86 8.30
C GLY A 141 11.23 5.76 8.39
N CYS A 142 10.16 5.88 7.63
CA CYS A 142 9.14 4.86 7.63
C CYS A 142 9.72 3.51 7.22
N GLU A 143 10.53 3.53 6.19
CA GLU A 143 11.07 2.29 5.70
C GLU A 143 11.79 1.48 6.75
N GLY A 144 12.65 2.13 7.46
CA GLY A 144 13.57 1.38 8.28
C GLY A 144 13.15 1.26 9.70
N ASP A 145 12.58 2.31 10.20
CA ASP A 145 12.45 2.38 11.64
C ASP A 145 11.09 2.09 12.17
N ASN A 146 10.12 2.75 11.62
CA ASN A 146 8.81 2.71 12.26
C ASN A 146 8.07 1.42 12.08
N CYS A 147 8.22 0.83 10.93
CA CYS A 147 7.46 -0.39 10.67
C CYS A 147 8.06 -1.59 11.34
N SER A 148 9.31 -1.54 11.68
CA SER A 148 9.94 -2.67 12.32
C SER A 148 9.99 -2.53 13.83
N GLU A 149 9.63 -1.41 14.30
CA GLU A 149 9.61 -1.18 15.73
C GLU A 149 8.22 -1.30 16.27
#